data_daf5dc1b50dd561a13fc84d7e3c6a340
#
_entry.id   daf5dc1b50dd561a13fc84d7e3c6a340
#
_cell.length_a   1.000
_cell.length_b   1.000
_cell.length_c   1.000
_cell.angle_alpha   90.00
_cell.angle_beta   90.00
_cell.angle_gamma   90.00
#
_symmetry.space_group_name_H-M   'P 1'
#
loop_
_entity.id
_entity.type
_entity.pdbx_description
1 polymer ?
#
loop_
_entity_poly.entity_id
_entity_poly.type
_entity_poly.pdbx_seq_one_letter_code
_entity_poly.pdbx_strand_id
1 'polypeptide(L)'
;LLRDADIVYDSIGVGASAGAKFDELNTVNTSGKVRYTKFNAGEAVFEPESYYVSDKLTRIKNKDFFSNIKSQSWWLIADRFRNTHDFIKNGTIYPEDELISIASDMPKLEKLKTELSTPFRKFDQNGRVKVESKEDMAKRDIKSPNLADAFVMAFAPRKRAMNISGSALANIGSRR
;
A
#
# COMPACT_ATOMS: atom_id res chain seq x y z
N LEU A 1 6.25 -20.70 7.04
CA LEU A 1 6.89 -19.96 8.14
C LEU A 1 7.20 -18.56 7.67
N LEU A 2 6.39 -17.58 8.12
CA LEU A 2 6.49 -16.15 7.77
C LEU A 2 7.68 -15.49 8.51
N ARG A 3 8.91 -15.96 8.31
CA ARG A 3 10.08 -15.43 9.03
C ARG A 3 10.43 -13.98 8.68
N ASP A 4 9.96 -13.47 7.53
CA ASP A 4 10.30 -12.12 7.05
C ASP A 4 9.09 -11.31 6.56
N ALA A 5 7.87 -11.70 6.92
CA ALA A 5 6.68 -10.96 6.55
C ALA A 5 6.49 -9.76 7.49
N ASP A 6 6.46 -8.56 6.92
CA ASP A 6 6.01 -7.38 7.64
C ASP A 6 4.49 -7.44 7.81
N ILE A 7 4.01 -7.27 9.02
CA ILE A 7 2.60 -7.11 9.31
C ILE A 7 2.25 -5.63 9.08
N VAL A 8 1.28 -5.38 8.20
CA VAL A 8 0.69 -4.04 8.07
C VAL A 8 -0.72 -4.08 8.65
N TYR A 9 -1.05 -3.16 9.53
CA TYR A 9 -2.35 -3.13 10.18
C TYR A 9 -2.96 -1.74 10.16
N ASP A 10 -4.29 -1.68 10.07
CA ASP A 10 -5.03 -0.42 10.21
C ASP A 10 -4.92 0.09 11.65
N SER A 11 -4.33 1.27 11.82
CA SER A 11 -4.09 1.87 13.14
C SER A 11 -5.24 2.72 13.65
N ILE A 12 -6.40 2.72 12.96
CA ILE A 12 -7.59 3.46 13.34
C ILE A 12 -8.64 2.52 13.94
N GLY A 13 -9.42 3.01 14.90
CA GLY A 13 -10.50 2.26 15.52
C GLY A 13 -10.00 1.03 16.29
N VAL A 14 -10.54 -0.16 16.00
CA VAL A 14 -10.19 -1.41 16.67
C VAL A 14 -8.70 -1.76 16.56
N GLY A 15 -8.04 -1.36 15.48
CA GLY A 15 -6.61 -1.61 15.26
C GLY A 15 -5.68 -0.72 16.09
N ALA A 16 -6.18 0.32 16.76
CA ALA A 16 -5.34 1.30 17.45
C ALA A 16 -4.42 0.70 18.52
N SER A 17 -4.86 -0.37 19.19
CA SER A 17 -4.09 -1.06 20.25
C SER A 17 -3.17 -2.17 19.73
N ALA A 18 -3.24 -2.54 18.45
CA ALA A 18 -2.49 -3.67 17.92
C ALA A 18 -0.96 -3.47 18.03
N GLY A 19 -0.49 -2.24 17.82
CA GLY A 19 0.93 -1.91 17.96
C GLY A 19 1.48 -2.20 19.36
N ALA A 20 0.79 -1.78 20.42
CA ALA A 20 1.18 -2.06 21.79
C ALA A 20 1.23 -3.57 22.07
N LYS A 21 0.30 -4.34 21.47
CA LYS A 21 0.32 -5.80 21.63
C LYS A 21 1.49 -6.46 20.88
N PHE A 22 1.86 -5.96 19.72
CA PHE A 22 3.07 -6.43 19.02
C PHE A 22 4.34 -6.09 19.81
N ASP A 23 4.41 -4.92 20.42
CA ASP A 23 5.54 -4.56 21.29
C ASP A 23 5.64 -5.49 22.49
N GLU A 24 4.53 -5.75 23.19
CA GLU A 24 4.47 -6.71 24.29
C GLU A 24 4.94 -8.11 23.85
N LEU A 25 4.45 -8.62 22.72
CA LEU A 25 4.88 -9.90 22.16
C LEU A 25 6.38 -9.91 21.86
N ASN A 26 6.92 -8.81 21.36
CA ASN A 26 8.34 -8.68 21.06
C ASN A 26 9.25 -8.63 22.30
N THR A 27 8.71 -8.34 23.48
CA THR A 27 9.48 -8.39 24.73
C THR A 27 9.67 -9.84 25.22
N VAL A 28 8.71 -10.72 24.96
CA VAL A 28 8.72 -12.11 25.44
C VAL A 28 9.14 -13.12 24.38
N ASN A 29 9.18 -12.73 23.11
CA ASN A 29 9.50 -13.64 22.01
C ASN A 29 11.01 -13.79 21.82
N THR A 30 11.53 -14.97 22.12
CA THR A 30 12.94 -15.32 21.94
C THR A 30 13.29 -15.83 20.54
N SER A 31 12.28 -16.19 19.72
CA SER A 31 12.45 -16.78 18.39
C SER A 31 12.58 -15.77 17.25
N GLY A 32 12.59 -14.48 17.56
CA GLY A 32 12.66 -13.37 16.61
C GLY A 32 11.55 -12.35 16.82
N LYS A 33 11.83 -11.10 16.44
CA LYS A 33 10.85 -10.01 16.58
C LYS A 33 9.84 -10.02 15.44
N VAL A 34 8.58 -9.83 15.77
CA VAL A 34 7.53 -9.52 14.80
C VAL A 34 7.77 -8.10 14.28
N ARG A 35 7.97 -7.97 12.98
CA ARG A 35 8.04 -6.65 12.33
C ARG A 35 6.62 -6.22 11.95
N TYR A 36 6.27 -5.01 12.28
CA TYR A 36 4.96 -4.47 11.97
C TYR A 36 5.04 -3.00 11.59
N THR A 37 4.08 -2.56 10.78
CA THR A 37 3.93 -1.17 10.36
C THR A 37 2.47 -0.77 10.51
N LYS A 38 2.24 0.34 11.18
CA LYS A 38 0.90 0.93 11.26
C LYS A 38 0.57 1.64 9.94
N PHE A 39 -0.66 1.47 9.47
CA PHE A 39 -1.21 2.19 8.35
C PHE A 39 -2.36 3.07 8.87
N ASN A 40 -2.23 4.37 8.73
CA ASN A 40 -3.29 5.32 9.03
C ASN A 40 -3.84 5.89 7.72
N ALA A 41 -5.02 5.47 7.33
CA ALA A 41 -5.65 5.83 6.05
C ALA A 41 -5.80 7.35 5.81
N GLY A 42 -5.85 8.14 6.89
CA GLY A 42 -5.98 9.61 6.84
C GLY A 42 -4.66 10.37 6.78
N GLU A 43 -3.52 9.70 6.92
CA GLU A 43 -2.21 10.38 6.87
C GLU A 43 -1.92 11.02 5.51
N ALA A 44 -0.94 11.93 5.52
CA ALA A 44 -0.41 12.55 4.32
C ALA A 44 0.13 11.49 3.33
N VAL A 45 0.18 11.84 2.07
CA VAL A 45 0.72 11.00 1.01
C VAL A 45 2.19 10.65 1.26
N PHE A 46 2.59 9.49 0.78
CA PHE A 46 3.98 9.07 0.78
C PHE A 46 4.78 9.90 -0.25
N GLU A 47 5.98 10.34 0.11
CA GLU A 47 6.85 11.15 -0.73
C GLU A 47 6.10 12.32 -1.41
N PRO A 48 5.63 13.30 -0.64
CA PRO A 48 4.73 14.35 -1.13
C PRO A 48 5.30 15.18 -2.27
N GLU A 49 6.63 15.35 -2.31
CA GLU A 49 7.32 16.14 -3.33
C GLU A 49 7.70 15.32 -4.58
N SER A 50 7.62 13.99 -4.51
CA SER A 50 7.83 13.11 -5.66
C SER A 50 6.69 13.24 -6.66
N TYR A 51 7.00 13.03 -7.93
CA TYR A 51 6.00 13.14 -8.99
C TYR A 51 5.29 11.80 -9.22
N TYR A 52 3.97 11.87 -9.25
CA TYR A 52 3.14 10.82 -9.81
C TYR A 52 3.11 11.00 -11.34
N VAL A 53 3.40 9.94 -12.05
CA VAL A 53 3.40 9.93 -13.52
C VAL A 53 2.23 9.08 -13.98
N SER A 54 1.12 9.73 -14.36
CA SER A 54 -0.08 9.03 -14.86
C SER A 54 0.04 8.66 -16.33
N ASP A 55 0.77 9.47 -17.08
CA ASP A 55 1.13 9.28 -18.47
C ASP A 55 2.50 9.94 -18.74
N LYS A 56 3.03 9.77 -19.95
CA LYS A 56 4.35 10.31 -20.30
C LYS A 56 4.41 11.85 -20.34
N LEU A 57 3.29 12.53 -20.20
CA LEU A 57 3.15 13.98 -20.45
C LEU A 57 2.87 14.77 -19.17
N THR A 58 2.19 14.19 -18.18
CA THR A 58 1.71 14.92 -17.00
C THR A 58 2.47 14.48 -15.76
N ARG A 59 3.23 15.40 -15.17
CA ARG A 59 3.91 15.23 -13.88
C ARG A 59 3.23 16.09 -12.83
N ILE A 60 2.56 15.46 -11.87
CA ILE A 60 1.92 16.14 -10.75
C ILE A 60 2.55 15.61 -9.47
N LYS A 61 2.85 16.46 -8.49
CA LYS A 61 3.39 16.00 -7.21
C LYS A 61 2.36 15.15 -6.47
N ASN A 62 2.81 14.14 -5.73
CA ASN A 62 1.93 13.25 -4.97
C ASN A 62 0.95 14.03 -4.08
N LYS A 63 1.44 15.06 -3.38
CA LYS A 63 0.61 15.92 -2.51
C LYS A 63 -0.47 16.72 -3.24
N ASP A 64 -0.27 17.00 -4.53
CA ASP A 64 -1.19 17.78 -5.35
C ASP A 64 -2.18 16.86 -6.10
N PHE A 65 -1.83 15.59 -6.29
CA PHE A 65 -2.66 14.61 -6.97
C PHE A 65 -3.55 13.80 -6.02
N PHE A 66 -3.02 13.34 -4.88
CA PHE A 66 -3.75 12.49 -3.94
C PHE A 66 -4.14 13.24 -2.67
N SER A 67 -5.34 12.97 -2.15
CA SER A 67 -5.82 13.61 -0.92
C SER A 67 -5.17 13.06 0.35
N ASN A 68 -4.78 11.79 0.38
CA ASN A 68 -4.18 11.09 1.51
C ASN A 68 -3.50 9.78 1.07
N ILE A 69 -2.83 9.12 2.01
CA ILE A 69 -2.11 7.86 1.76
C ILE A 69 -3.05 6.72 1.33
N LYS A 70 -4.29 6.66 1.81
CA LYS A 70 -5.27 5.67 1.37
C LYS A 70 -5.53 5.82 -0.13
N SER A 71 -5.81 7.02 -0.58
CA SER A 71 -6.10 7.30 -1.98
C SER A 71 -4.90 7.00 -2.89
N GLN A 72 -3.70 7.37 -2.44
CA GLN A 72 -2.46 7.01 -3.13
C GLN A 72 -2.29 5.51 -3.24
N SER A 73 -2.48 4.76 -2.16
CA SER A 73 -2.32 3.30 -2.15
C SER A 73 -3.30 2.59 -3.08
N TRP A 74 -4.58 2.99 -3.07
CA TRP A 74 -5.59 2.44 -3.97
C TRP A 74 -5.27 2.73 -5.43
N TRP A 75 -4.75 3.93 -5.72
CA TRP A 75 -4.39 4.32 -7.08
C TRP A 75 -3.20 3.53 -7.61
N LEU A 76 -2.16 3.38 -6.79
CA LEU A 76 -0.97 2.60 -7.16
C LEU A 76 -1.31 1.11 -7.41
N ILE A 77 -2.27 0.53 -6.69
CA ILE A 77 -2.76 -0.83 -6.99
C ILE A 77 -3.46 -0.86 -8.35
N ALA A 78 -4.31 0.12 -8.66
CA ALA A 78 -4.97 0.21 -9.97
C ALA A 78 -3.94 0.35 -11.11
N ASP A 79 -2.86 1.11 -10.88
CA ASP A 79 -1.77 1.24 -11.85
C ASP A 79 -1.05 -0.10 -12.07
N ARG A 80 -0.74 -0.87 -11.00
CA ARG A 80 -0.16 -2.21 -11.12
C ARG A 80 -1.02 -3.15 -11.97
N PHE A 81 -2.32 -3.15 -11.76
CA PHE A 81 -3.24 -3.95 -12.59
C PHE A 81 -3.23 -3.49 -14.06
N ARG A 82 -3.22 -2.18 -14.31
CA ARG A 82 -3.16 -1.60 -15.66
C ARG A 82 -1.84 -1.96 -16.35
N ASN A 83 -0.72 -1.78 -15.65
CA ASN A 83 0.60 -2.10 -16.18
C ASN A 83 0.74 -3.60 -16.49
N THR A 84 0.24 -4.46 -15.60
CA THR A 84 0.25 -5.92 -15.84
C THR A 84 -0.60 -6.29 -17.05
N HIS A 85 -1.78 -5.67 -17.20
CA HIS A 85 -2.62 -5.88 -18.38
C HIS A 85 -1.91 -5.41 -19.66
N ASP A 86 -1.29 -4.25 -19.64
CA ASP A 86 -0.57 -3.70 -20.79
C ASP A 86 0.68 -4.53 -21.14
N PHE A 87 1.41 -5.02 -20.14
CA PHE A 87 2.50 -5.98 -20.33
C PHE A 87 2.01 -7.24 -21.04
N ILE A 88 0.89 -7.84 -20.59
CA ILE A 88 0.36 -9.08 -21.17
C ILE A 88 -0.19 -8.85 -22.59
N LYS A 89 -0.85 -7.72 -22.83
CA LYS A 89 -1.54 -7.45 -24.12
C LYS A 89 -0.63 -6.87 -25.17
N ASN A 90 0.26 -5.97 -24.79
CA ASN A 90 1.03 -5.15 -25.73
C ASN A 90 2.54 -5.41 -25.62
N GLY A 91 2.99 -6.20 -24.63
CA GLY A 91 4.42 -6.47 -24.40
C GLY A 91 5.20 -5.28 -23.82
N THR A 92 4.51 -4.25 -23.31
CA THR A 92 5.17 -3.08 -22.70
C THR A 92 5.92 -3.51 -21.44
N ILE A 93 7.20 -3.18 -21.34
CA ILE A 93 8.04 -3.56 -20.20
C ILE A 93 7.87 -2.54 -19.08
N TYR A 94 7.58 -3.03 -17.89
CA TYR A 94 7.50 -2.26 -16.65
C TYR A 94 8.48 -2.82 -15.61
N PRO A 95 8.96 -2.02 -14.64
CA PRO A 95 9.66 -2.52 -13.46
C PRO A 95 8.83 -3.58 -12.72
N GLU A 96 9.49 -4.58 -12.15
CA GLU A 96 8.80 -5.70 -11.46
C GLU A 96 7.90 -5.20 -10.31
N ASP A 97 8.34 -4.17 -9.60
CA ASP A 97 7.59 -3.56 -8.49
C ASP A 97 6.42 -2.67 -8.95
N GLU A 98 6.24 -2.46 -10.25
CA GLU A 98 5.07 -1.83 -10.86
C GLU A 98 4.08 -2.83 -11.46
N LEU A 99 4.34 -4.11 -11.34
CA LEU A 99 3.47 -5.19 -11.78
C LEU A 99 2.77 -5.86 -10.59
N ILE A 100 1.75 -6.67 -10.89
CA ILE A 100 1.05 -7.46 -9.88
C ILE A 100 0.66 -8.83 -10.43
N SER A 101 0.82 -9.86 -9.60
CA SER A 101 0.35 -11.21 -9.87
C SER A 101 -0.41 -11.74 -8.66
N ILE A 102 -1.55 -12.35 -8.90
CA ILE A 102 -2.39 -12.96 -7.87
C ILE A 102 -2.60 -14.42 -8.24
N ALA A 103 -2.37 -15.32 -7.28
CA ALA A 103 -2.58 -16.75 -7.49
C ALA A 103 -4.06 -17.02 -7.84
N SER A 104 -4.28 -17.83 -8.86
CA SER A 104 -5.63 -18.14 -9.35
C SER A 104 -6.48 -18.94 -8.36
N ASP A 105 -5.82 -19.65 -7.43
CA ASP A 105 -6.43 -20.44 -6.36
C ASP A 105 -6.55 -19.66 -5.03
N MET A 106 -6.29 -18.35 -5.05
CA MET A 106 -6.43 -17.50 -3.87
C MET A 106 -7.84 -17.61 -3.28
N PRO A 107 -8.00 -17.94 -1.98
CA PRO A 107 -9.30 -17.97 -1.33
C PRO A 107 -10.03 -16.62 -1.44
N LYS A 108 -11.30 -16.64 -1.80
CA LYS A 108 -12.16 -15.43 -1.93
C LYS A 108 -11.69 -14.47 -3.04
N LEU A 109 -11.03 -14.95 -4.09
CA LEU A 109 -10.56 -14.12 -5.20
C LEU A 109 -11.68 -13.29 -5.83
N GLU A 110 -12.87 -13.88 -6.08
CA GLU A 110 -14.01 -13.15 -6.66
C GLU A 110 -14.52 -12.05 -5.73
N LYS A 111 -14.50 -12.28 -4.43
CA LYS A 111 -14.83 -11.25 -3.45
C LYS A 111 -13.80 -10.10 -3.49
N LEU A 112 -12.50 -10.41 -3.56
CA LEU A 112 -11.44 -9.41 -3.69
C LEU A 112 -11.63 -8.56 -4.95
N LYS A 113 -11.89 -9.18 -6.10
CA LYS A 113 -12.17 -8.48 -7.38
C LYS A 113 -13.34 -7.51 -7.24
N THR A 114 -14.45 -7.97 -6.66
CA THR A 114 -15.62 -7.14 -6.41
C THR A 114 -15.30 -5.96 -5.51
N GLU A 115 -14.64 -6.20 -4.38
CA GLU A 115 -14.31 -5.14 -3.42
C GLU A 115 -13.29 -4.13 -3.99
N LEU A 116 -12.34 -4.56 -4.83
CA LEU A 116 -11.40 -3.66 -5.49
C LEU A 116 -12.04 -2.77 -6.56
N SER A 117 -13.10 -3.25 -7.23
CA SER A 117 -13.77 -2.52 -8.31
C SER A 117 -14.94 -1.66 -7.86
N THR A 118 -15.38 -1.79 -6.60
CA THR A 118 -16.62 -1.16 -6.12
C THR A 118 -16.47 0.30 -5.68
N PRO A 119 -15.39 0.74 -4.99
CA PRO A 119 -15.25 2.11 -4.55
C PRO A 119 -15.10 3.09 -5.72
N PHE A 120 -15.82 4.20 -5.66
CA PHE A 120 -15.70 5.24 -6.67
C PHE A 120 -14.49 6.13 -6.45
N ARG A 121 -13.97 6.64 -7.57
CA ARG A 121 -13.10 7.80 -7.55
C ARG A 121 -13.92 9.03 -7.22
N LYS A 122 -13.47 9.77 -6.22
CA LYS A 122 -13.99 11.08 -5.82
C LYS A 122 -12.87 12.13 -5.93
N PHE A 123 -13.22 13.37 -5.69
CA PHE A 123 -12.26 14.45 -5.55
C PHE A 123 -12.53 15.18 -4.23
N ASP A 124 -11.47 15.66 -3.60
CA ASP A 124 -11.61 16.54 -2.44
C ASP A 124 -11.86 18.01 -2.89
N GLN A 125 -11.98 18.91 -1.92
CA GLN A 125 -12.23 20.35 -2.19
C GLN A 125 -11.13 21.03 -3.01
N ASN A 126 -9.92 20.46 -3.01
CA ASN A 126 -8.77 20.94 -3.77
C ASN A 126 -8.62 20.25 -5.13
N GLY A 127 -9.59 19.43 -5.54
CA GLY A 127 -9.52 18.67 -6.79
C GLY A 127 -8.59 17.44 -6.75
N ARG A 128 -8.06 17.07 -5.58
CA ARG A 128 -7.18 15.91 -5.45
C ARG A 128 -7.97 14.61 -5.43
N VAL A 129 -7.41 13.58 -6.03
CA VAL A 129 -8.02 12.25 -6.06
C VAL A 129 -8.24 11.71 -4.65
N LYS A 130 -9.45 11.23 -4.42
CA LYS A 130 -9.90 10.60 -3.18
C LYS A 130 -10.66 9.33 -3.49
N VAL A 131 -10.41 8.27 -2.73
CA VAL A 131 -11.24 7.06 -2.77
C VAL A 131 -12.50 7.30 -1.95
N GLU A 132 -13.64 6.81 -2.43
CA GLU A 132 -14.93 6.90 -1.77
C GLU A 132 -14.85 6.46 -0.31
N SER A 133 -15.51 7.19 0.57
CA SER A 133 -15.53 6.88 2.00
C SER A 133 -16.45 5.68 2.30
N LYS A 134 -16.23 5.03 3.46
CA LYS A 134 -17.10 3.92 3.91
C LYS A 134 -18.53 4.41 4.14
N GLU A 135 -18.69 5.65 4.60
CA GLU A 135 -19.98 6.31 4.81
C GLU A 135 -20.71 6.55 3.48
N ASP A 136 -20.01 6.97 2.44
CA ASP A 136 -20.62 7.16 1.13
C ASP A 136 -20.99 5.83 0.46
N MET A 137 -20.15 4.80 0.63
CA MET A 137 -20.47 3.44 0.19
C MET A 137 -21.71 2.90 0.91
N ALA A 138 -21.84 3.12 2.22
CA ALA A 138 -22.99 2.70 2.99
C ALA A 138 -24.30 3.36 2.51
N LYS A 139 -24.28 4.62 2.04
CA LYS A 139 -25.42 5.28 1.41
C LYS A 139 -25.89 4.60 0.12
N ARG A 140 -25.06 3.78 -0.50
CA ARG A 140 -25.34 2.96 -1.69
C ARG A 140 -25.60 1.49 -1.34
N ASP A 141 -25.85 1.17 -0.07
CA ASP A 141 -26.00 -0.20 0.47
C ASP A 141 -24.79 -1.11 0.20
N ILE A 142 -23.61 -0.51 0.09
CA ILE A 142 -22.37 -1.24 -0.14
C ILE A 142 -21.63 -1.44 1.18
N LYS A 143 -21.29 -2.68 1.47
CA LYS A 143 -20.50 -3.03 2.66
C LYS A 143 -19.05 -2.57 2.52
N SER A 144 -18.42 -2.31 3.66
CA SER A 144 -16.99 -1.96 3.71
C SER A 144 -16.12 -2.98 2.97
N PRO A 145 -15.21 -2.55 2.07
CA PRO A 145 -14.35 -3.43 1.27
C PRO A 145 -13.15 -3.91 2.10
N ASN A 146 -13.41 -4.63 3.19
CA ASN A 146 -12.38 -4.99 4.17
C ASN A 146 -11.25 -5.85 3.60
N LEU A 147 -11.57 -6.76 2.67
CA LEU A 147 -10.57 -7.60 2.01
C LEU A 147 -9.70 -6.77 1.06
N ALA A 148 -10.32 -5.86 0.30
CA ALA A 148 -9.60 -4.95 -0.57
C ALA A 148 -8.77 -3.93 0.24
N ASP A 149 -9.29 -3.38 1.34
CA ASP A 149 -8.52 -2.50 2.22
C ASP A 149 -7.26 -3.22 2.75
N ALA A 150 -7.38 -4.48 3.21
CA ALA A 150 -6.24 -5.29 3.66
C ALA A 150 -5.23 -5.56 2.53
N PHE A 151 -5.73 -5.88 1.33
CA PHE A 151 -4.91 -6.10 0.15
C PHE A 151 -4.15 -4.83 -0.24
N VAL A 152 -4.82 -3.68 -0.31
CA VAL A 152 -4.22 -2.39 -0.63
C VAL A 152 -3.16 -1.99 0.41
N MET A 153 -3.43 -2.21 1.70
CA MET A 153 -2.44 -1.95 2.77
C MET A 153 -1.16 -2.78 2.60
N ALA A 154 -1.26 -4.02 2.14
CA ALA A 154 -0.08 -4.87 1.91
C ALA A 154 0.88 -4.29 0.85
N PHE A 155 0.34 -3.53 -0.12
CA PHE A 155 1.09 -2.87 -1.19
C PHE A 155 1.27 -1.36 -0.97
N ALA A 156 0.81 -0.82 0.16
CA ALA A 156 0.91 0.61 0.42
C ALA A 156 2.38 1.08 0.37
N PRO A 157 2.65 2.23 -0.24
CA PRO A 157 3.98 2.78 -0.30
C PRO A 157 4.48 3.09 1.12
N ARG A 158 5.71 2.68 1.41
CA ARG A 158 6.34 2.86 2.72
C ARG A 158 7.85 2.97 2.56
N LYS A 159 8.51 3.62 3.50
CA LYS A 159 9.98 3.61 3.55
C LYS A 159 10.45 2.18 3.78
N ARG A 160 11.21 1.63 2.84
CA ARG A 160 11.91 0.37 3.08
C ARG A 160 12.99 0.64 4.13
N ALA A 161 13.05 -0.14 5.20
CA ALA A 161 14.21 -0.16 6.06
C ALA A 161 15.39 -0.62 5.21
N MET A 162 16.37 0.25 4.98
CA MET A 162 17.63 -0.17 4.36
C MET A 162 18.37 -1.02 5.39
N ASN A 163 18.33 -2.33 5.23
CA ASN A 163 19.26 -3.22 5.90
C ASN A 163 20.63 -3.03 5.27
N ILE A 164 21.40 -2.06 5.77
CA ILE A 164 22.82 -1.96 5.46
C ILE A 164 23.46 -3.12 6.22
N SER A 165 23.86 -4.17 5.51
CA SER A 165 24.59 -5.28 6.14
C SER A 165 25.90 -4.72 6.74
N GLY A 166 26.31 -5.24 7.90
CA GLY A 166 27.56 -4.81 8.56
C GLY A 166 28.80 -4.90 7.65
N SER A 167 28.78 -5.79 6.65
CA SER A 167 29.80 -5.88 5.60
C SER A 167 29.84 -4.68 4.64
N ALA A 168 28.71 -4.03 4.38
CA ALA A 168 28.67 -2.83 3.55
C ALA A 168 29.24 -1.61 4.29
N LEU A 169 29.06 -1.51 5.61
CA LEU A 169 29.63 -0.47 6.44
C LEU A 169 31.15 -0.62 6.60
N ALA A 170 31.67 -1.86 6.67
CA ALA A 170 33.11 -2.12 6.75
C ALA A 170 33.86 -1.66 5.49
N ASN A 171 33.24 -1.76 4.30
CA ASN A 171 33.82 -1.35 3.03
C ASN A 171 33.85 0.18 2.80
N ILE A 172 33.04 0.95 3.53
CA ILE A 172 33.06 2.42 3.47
C ILE A 172 34.17 2.99 4.37
N GLY A 173 34.51 2.31 5.48
CA GLY A 173 35.55 2.72 6.42
C GLY A 173 36.99 2.42 5.97
N SER A 174 37.20 1.55 4.99
CA SER A 174 38.53 1.12 4.55
C SER A 174 39.12 1.91 3.36
N ARG A 175 38.44 2.96 2.90
CA ARG A 175 38.93 3.89 1.85
C ARG A 175 39.29 5.27 2.43
N ARG A 176 40.20 5.29 3.37
CA ARG A 176 40.94 6.50 3.78
C ARG A 176 42.43 6.23 3.73
#